data_2199a7f4d6ecd7dea4a1eb84de40e433
#
_entry.id   2199a7f4d6ecd7dea4a1eb84de40e433
#
_cell.length_a   1.000
_cell.length_b   1.000
_cell.length_c   1.000
_cell.angle_alpha   90.00
_cell.angle_beta   90.00
_cell.angle_gamma   90.00
#
_symmetry.space_group_name_H-M   'P 1'
#
loop_
_entity.id
_entity.type
_entity.pdbx_description
1 polymer ?
#
loop_
_entity_poly.entity_id
_entity_poly.type
_entity_poly.pdbx_seq_one_letter_code
_entity_poly.pdbx_strand_id
1 'polypeptide(L)'
;MKLSSATALRCLSLLLWLATALCAQAQSTATQTPNARTEYAQVLRVEPVYQTLRAFAVEERCDSSGDTGQAGRQCRPVRVEREFKRPIAYDVDYIHRGVKYRSRIPYDPGKRLRLKVSVTPDIEAGGKR
;
A
#
# COMPACT_ATOMS: atom_id res chain seq x y z
N MET A 1 39.14 22.07 -48.89
CA MET A 1 37.71 22.05 -49.26
C MET A 1 37.00 22.98 -48.32
N LYS A 2 36.55 24.17 -48.79
CA LYS A 2 35.84 25.16 -47.97
C LYS A 2 34.35 24.81 -47.97
N LEU A 3 33.85 24.22 -46.86
CA LEU A 3 32.40 24.07 -46.70
C LEU A 3 31.78 25.44 -46.60
N SER A 4 30.88 25.76 -47.52
CA SER A 4 30.18 27.03 -47.58
C SER A 4 29.38 27.26 -46.29
N SER A 5 29.61 28.44 -45.70
CA SER A 5 29.02 28.88 -44.43
C SER A 5 27.47 28.80 -44.41
N ALA A 6 26.84 28.79 -45.56
CA ALA A 6 25.37 28.72 -45.75
C ALA A 6 24.80 27.31 -45.50
N THR A 7 25.59 26.23 -45.74
CA THR A 7 25.14 24.84 -45.50
C THR A 7 25.22 24.48 -44.00
N ALA A 8 26.21 25.02 -43.27
CA ALA A 8 26.35 24.81 -41.83
C ALA A 8 25.19 25.48 -41.03
N LEU A 9 24.77 26.66 -41.48
CA LEU A 9 23.68 27.38 -40.81
C LEU A 9 22.29 26.68 -41.01
N ARG A 10 22.07 26.05 -42.17
CA ARG A 10 20.84 25.31 -42.47
C ARG A 10 20.75 23.97 -41.72
N CYS A 11 21.87 23.30 -41.50
CA CYS A 11 21.89 22.06 -40.69
C CYS A 11 21.68 22.34 -39.22
N LEU A 12 22.18 23.47 -38.68
CA LEU A 12 21.99 23.83 -37.29
C LEU A 12 20.52 24.19 -36.97
N SER A 13 19.83 24.87 -37.90
CA SER A 13 18.40 25.21 -37.75
C SER A 13 17.48 23.96 -37.80
N LEU A 14 17.79 22.97 -38.65
CA LEU A 14 17.05 21.72 -38.73
C LEU A 14 17.23 20.85 -37.47
N LEU A 15 18.41 20.79 -36.86
CA LEU A 15 18.66 20.11 -35.62
C LEU A 15 17.93 20.75 -34.43
N LEU A 16 17.82 22.08 -34.41
CA LEU A 16 17.10 22.80 -33.37
C LEU A 16 15.58 22.53 -33.42
N TRP A 17 15.02 22.37 -34.63
CA TRP A 17 13.59 22.03 -34.80
C TRP A 17 13.25 20.57 -34.42
N LEU A 18 14.19 19.63 -34.60
CA LEU A 18 14.00 18.23 -34.19
C LEU A 18 14.01 18.07 -32.66
N ALA A 19 14.77 18.90 -31.93
CA ALA A 19 14.88 18.79 -30.47
C ALA A 19 13.62 19.23 -29.72
N THR A 20 12.77 20.08 -30.32
CA THR A 20 11.53 20.56 -29.68
C THR A 20 10.37 19.57 -29.80
N ALA A 21 10.44 18.56 -30.67
CA ALA A 21 9.37 17.60 -30.89
C ALA A 21 9.33 16.45 -29.85
N LEU A 22 10.38 16.26 -29.02
CA LEU A 22 10.44 15.13 -28.07
C LEU A 22 9.89 15.42 -26.67
N CYS A 23 9.51 16.65 -26.34
CA CYS A 23 9.01 17.00 -24.99
C CYS A 23 7.49 16.93 -24.80
N ALA A 24 6.72 16.46 -25.77
CA ALA A 24 5.25 16.54 -25.75
C ALA A 24 4.50 15.27 -25.33
N GLN A 25 5.16 14.28 -24.68
CA GLN A 25 4.54 12.97 -24.39
C GLN A 25 4.48 12.57 -22.91
N ALA A 26 4.40 13.51 -21.97
CA ALA A 26 4.26 13.15 -20.56
C ALA A 26 3.12 13.91 -19.86
N GLN A 27 1.94 13.95 -20.49
CA GLN A 27 0.71 14.26 -19.77
C GLN A 27 -0.06 12.95 -19.58
N SER A 28 0.26 12.23 -18.51
CA SER A 28 -0.63 11.20 -17.95
C SER A 28 -1.92 11.91 -17.54
N THR A 29 -2.88 11.98 -18.44
CA THR A 29 -4.25 12.39 -18.12
C THR A 29 -4.78 11.31 -17.17
N ALA A 30 -4.67 11.55 -15.87
CA ALA A 30 -5.44 10.80 -14.90
C ALA A 30 -6.89 11.04 -15.28
N THR A 31 -7.50 10.09 -15.96
CA THR A 31 -8.93 10.08 -16.30
C THR A 31 -9.67 10.05 -14.97
N GLN A 32 -9.95 11.21 -14.40
CA GLN A 32 -10.83 11.33 -13.26
C GLN A 32 -12.20 10.90 -13.78
N THR A 33 -12.66 9.74 -13.31
CA THR A 33 -14.02 9.29 -13.61
C THR A 33 -14.97 10.37 -13.09
N PRO A 34 -15.68 11.10 -13.94
CA PRO A 34 -16.43 12.31 -13.57
C PRO A 34 -17.53 12.05 -12.53
N ASN A 35 -17.91 10.79 -12.32
CA ASN A 35 -18.97 10.38 -11.40
C ASN A 35 -18.46 9.88 -10.05
N ALA A 36 -17.16 10.00 -9.75
CA ALA A 36 -16.59 9.57 -8.49
C ALA A 36 -16.25 10.77 -7.60
N ARG A 37 -16.69 10.72 -6.34
CA ARG A 37 -16.41 11.73 -5.33
C ARG A 37 -15.89 11.11 -4.05
N THR A 38 -15.12 11.87 -3.29
CA THR A 38 -14.62 11.47 -1.97
C THR A 38 -15.60 11.91 -0.89
N GLU A 39 -16.02 10.97 -0.06
CA GLU A 39 -16.87 11.21 1.12
C GLU A 39 -16.24 10.56 2.36
N TYR A 40 -16.77 10.91 3.54
CA TYR A 40 -16.32 10.32 4.80
C TYR A 40 -17.47 9.59 5.46
N ALA A 41 -17.20 8.39 5.95
CA ALA A 41 -18.10 7.60 6.77
C ALA A 41 -17.67 7.66 8.24
N GLN A 42 -18.63 7.51 9.14
CA GLN A 42 -18.37 7.35 10.57
C GLN A 42 -18.06 5.88 10.84
N VAL A 43 -16.92 5.61 11.46
CA VAL A 43 -16.53 4.28 11.90
C VAL A 43 -17.26 3.95 13.20
N LEU A 44 -17.86 2.76 13.22
CA LEU A 44 -18.58 2.22 14.38
C LEU A 44 -17.71 1.26 15.17
N ARG A 45 -16.96 0.39 14.48
CA ARG A 45 -16.13 -0.65 15.08
C ARG A 45 -14.96 -0.98 14.18
N VAL A 46 -13.82 -1.28 14.80
CA VAL A 46 -12.61 -1.76 14.13
C VAL A 46 -12.16 -3.03 14.81
N GLU A 47 -12.01 -4.12 14.06
CA GLU A 47 -11.53 -5.41 14.54
C GLU A 47 -10.25 -5.79 13.79
N PRO A 48 -9.11 -5.92 14.47
CA PRO A 48 -7.88 -6.36 13.83
C PRO A 48 -7.95 -7.85 13.45
N VAL A 49 -7.54 -8.16 12.22
CA VAL A 49 -7.37 -9.53 11.72
C VAL A 49 -5.91 -9.91 11.87
N TYR A 50 -5.63 -10.93 12.67
CA TYR A 50 -4.26 -11.35 12.97
C TYR A 50 -3.80 -12.50 12.09
N GLN A 51 -2.53 -12.46 11.71
CA GLN A 51 -1.79 -13.60 11.17
C GLN A 51 -0.84 -14.12 12.24
N THR A 52 -0.84 -15.43 12.45
CA THR A 52 0.15 -16.11 13.29
C THR A 52 1.35 -16.47 12.44
N LEU A 53 2.53 -16.03 12.87
CA LEU A 53 3.82 -16.31 12.25
C LEU A 53 4.65 -17.13 13.21
N ARG A 54 5.41 -18.10 12.68
CA ARG A 54 6.37 -18.88 13.44
C ARG A 54 7.77 -18.38 13.11
N ALA A 55 8.55 -18.13 14.15
CA ALA A 55 9.94 -17.75 14.02
C ALA A 55 10.78 -18.45 15.08
N PHE A 56 12.06 -18.61 14.79
CA PHE A 56 13.00 -19.17 15.76
C PHE A 56 13.68 -18.03 16.52
N ALA A 57 13.63 -18.11 17.87
CA ALA A 57 14.41 -17.28 18.76
C ALA A 57 15.55 -18.10 19.35
N VAL A 58 16.63 -17.43 19.71
CA VAL A 58 17.73 -18.05 20.46
C VAL A 58 17.55 -17.67 21.93
N GLU A 59 17.38 -18.66 22.78
CA GLU A 59 17.29 -18.49 24.24
C GLU A 59 18.47 -19.13 24.90
N GLU A 60 19.04 -18.47 25.93
CA GLU A 60 20.06 -19.09 26.76
C GLU A 60 19.37 -20.00 27.78
N ARG A 61 19.69 -21.30 27.70
CA ARG A 61 19.31 -22.25 28.72
C ARG A 61 20.51 -22.54 29.59
N CYS A 62 20.38 -22.25 30.89
CA CYS A 62 21.38 -22.52 31.88
C CYS A 62 20.96 -23.77 32.66
N ASP A 63 21.81 -24.79 32.66
CA ASP A 63 21.58 -25.98 33.44
C ASP A 63 22.02 -25.67 34.90
N SER A 64 21.08 -25.68 35.82
CA SER A 64 21.33 -25.62 37.25
C SER A 64 21.61 -27.04 37.76
N SER A 65 22.69 -27.66 37.27
CA SER A 65 23.08 -28.96 37.74
C SER A 65 23.98 -28.83 38.98
N GLY A 66 23.47 -29.26 40.11
CA GLY A 66 24.32 -29.73 41.16
C GLY A 66 24.41 -28.87 42.41
N ASP A 67 23.92 -29.45 43.43
CA ASP A 67 24.10 -29.30 44.83
C ASP A 67 25.60 -29.45 45.22
N THR A 68 26.45 -28.59 44.68
CA THR A 68 27.79 -28.34 45.26
C THR A 68 28.28 -27.00 44.78
N GLY A 69 28.56 -26.12 45.74
CA GLY A 69 29.00 -24.75 45.52
C GLY A 69 30.13 -24.62 44.50
N GLN A 70 30.02 -23.58 43.65
CA GLN A 70 31.05 -23.08 42.73
C GLN A 70 31.26 -23.80 41.39
N ALA A 71 30.34 -24.58 40.87
CA ALA A 71 30.38 -24.95 39.47
C ALA A 71 29.65 -23.89 38.65
N GLY A 72 30.37 -23.19 37.77
CA GLY A 72 29.84 -22.12 36.93
C GLY A 72 28.62 -22.60 36.14
N ARG A 73 27.54 -21.81 36.14
CA ARG A 73 26.36 -22.04 35.33
C ARG A 73 26.78 -22.19 33.88
N GLN A 74 26.63 -23.36 33.31
CA GLN A 74 26.87 -23.58 31.90
C GLN A 74 25.58 -23.20 31.17
N CYS A 75 25.61 -22.05 30.50
CA CYS A 75 24.53 -21.59 29.66
C CYS A 75 24.84 -21.94 28.20
N ARG A 76 23.87 -22.49 27.49
CA ARG A 76 23.99 -22.78 26.06
C ARG A 76 22.83 -22.12 25.28
N PRO A 77 23.12 -21.59 24.11
CA PRO A 77 22.07 -21.06 23.25
C PRO A 77 21.25 -22.22 22.66
N VAL A 78 19.93 -22.16 22.82
CA VAL A 78 18.97 -23.13 22.25
C VAL A 78 18.03 -22.41 21.36
N ARG A 79 17.81 -22.96 20.14
CA ARG A 79 16.78 -22.46 19.22
C ARG A 79 15.40 -22.96 19.68
N VAL A 80 14.51 -22.02 19.97
CA VAL A 80 13.13 -22.30 20.34
C VAL A 80 12.18 -21.71 19.30
N GLU A 81 11.14 -22.46 18.96
CA GLU A 81 10.07 -21.96 18.08
C GLU A 81 9.15 -21.04 18.90
N ARG A 82 8.88 -19.86 18.34
CA ARG A 82 7.97 -18.88 18.92
C ARG A 82 6.92 -18.46 17.94
N GLU A 83 5.69 -18.35 18.41
CA GLU A 83 4.59 -17.81 17.63
C GLU A 83 4.40 -16.33 17.92
N PHE A 84 4.28 -15.55 16.84
CA PHE A 84 3.99 -14.13 16.89
C PHE A 84 2.69 -13.85 16.17
N LYS A 85 1.85 -13.01 16.74
CA LYS A 85 0.63 -12.53 16.10
C LYS A 85 0.83 -11.09 15.68
N ARG A 86 0.60 -10.81 14.39
CA ARG A 86 0.60 -9.43 13.88
C ARG A 86 -0.70 -9.13 13.15
N PRO A 87 -1.25 -7.92 13.26
CA PRO A 87 -2.40 -7.53 12.46
C PRO A 87 -1.98 -7.42 10.99
N ILE A 88 -2.77 -7.99 10.09
CA ILE A 88 -2.57 -7.94 8.64
C ILE A 88 -3.66 -7.15 7.93
N ALA A 89 -4.80 -6.97 8.58
CA ALA A 89 -5.95 -6.24 8.08
C ALA A 89 -6.85 -5.84 9.26
N TYR A 90 -7.85 -5.04 8.97
CA TYR A 90 -8.87 -4.60 9.92
C TYR A 90 -10.25 -4.77 9.29
N ASP A 91 -11.16 -5.45 9.97
CA ASP A 91 -12.57 -5.48 9.64
C ASP A 91 -13.24 -4.25 10.26
N VAL A 92 -13.75 -3.38 9.41
CA VAL A 92 -14.29 -2.08 9.81
C VAL A 92 -15.78 -2.03 9.52
N ASP A 93 -16.57 -1.82 10.56
CA ASP A 93 -17.99 -1.49 10.47
C ASP A 93 -18.14 0.03 10.45
N TYR A 94 -18.82 0.55 9.45
CA TYR A 94 -19.01 1.98 9.30
C TYR A 94 -20.43 2.32 8.80
N ILE A 95 -20.84 3.55 9.03
CA ILE A 95 -22.12 4.07 8.55
C ILE A 95 -21.88 5.19 7.55
N HIS A 96 -22.53 5.10 6.41
CA HIS A 96 -22.52 6.12 5.39
C HIS A 96 -23.95 6.41 4.94
N ARG A 97 -24.38 7.66 5.05
CA ARG A 97 -25.76 8.10 4.71
C ARG A 97 -26.86 7.25 5.35
N GLY A 98 -26.66 6.85 6.63
CA GLY A 98 -27.64 6.05 7.38
C GLY A 98 -27.60 4.55 7.11
N VAL A 99 -26.79 4.08 6.17
CA VAL A 99 -26.62 2.65 5.84
C VAL A 99 -25.34 2.13 6.48
N LYS A 100 -25.42 0.94 7.08
CA LYS A 100 -24.28 0.24 7.67
C LYS A 100 -23.59 -0.62 6.64
N TYR A 101 -22.27 -0.58 6.64
CA TYR A 101 -21.40 -1.36 5.77
C TYR A 101 -20.29 -2.01 6.58
N ARG A 102 -19.73 -3.10 6.05
CA ARG A 102 -18.50 -3.72 6.56
C ARG A 102 -17.50 -3.88 5.43
N SER A 103 -16.25 -3.54 5.71
CA SER A 103 -15.15 -3.72 4.74
C SER A 103 -13.87 -4.11 5.45
N ARG A 104 -13.05 -4.92 4.77
CA ARG A 104 -11.71 -5.25 5.24
C ARG A 104 -10.69 -4.33 4.58
N ILE A 105 -9.90 -3.63 5.39
CA ILE A 105 -8.88 -2.69 4.93
C ILE A 105 -7.53 -2.97 5.60
N PRO A 106 -6.40 -2.60 4.98
CA PRO A 106 -5.06 -2.95 5.48
C PRO A 106 -4.56 -2.09 6.65
N TYR A 107 -5.30 -1.07 7.06
CA TYR A 107 -4.91 -0.14 8.14
C TYR A 107 -6.10 0.21 9.02
N ASP A 108 -5.83 0.69 10.24
CA ASP A 108 -6.85 1.23 11.13
C ASP A 108 -7.26 2.64 10.67
N PRO A 109 -8.52 2.87 10.28
CA PRO A 109 -8.99 4.18 9.84
C PRO A 109 -9.28 5.16 10.98
N GLY A 110 -9.24 4.71 12.24
CA GLY A 110 -9.68 5.50 13.39
C GLY A 110 -11.18 5.78 13.38
N LYS A 111 -11.59 7.04 13.65
CA LYS A 111 -13.00 7.41 13.78
C LYS A 111 -13.72 7.70 12.46
N ARG A 112 -12.98 7.95 11.39
CA ARG A 112 -13.54 8.36 10.09
C ARG A 112 -12.86 7.60 8.95
N LEU A 113 -13.67 6.96 8.11
CA LEU A 113 -13.20 6.23 6.94
C LEU A 113 -13.44 7.08 5.69
N ARG A 114 -12.39 7.28 4.90
CA ARG A 114 -12.49 7.93 3.59
C ARG A 114 -13.02 6.96 2.56
N LEU A 115 -14.11 7.31 1.90
CA LEU A 115 -14.76 6.52 0.87
C LEU A 115 -14.61 7.19 -0.49
N LYS A 116 -14.48 6.37 -1.53
CA LYS A 116 -14.66 6.80 -2.92
C LYS A 116 -16.03 6.31 -3.38
N VAL A 117 -16.95 7.23 -3.61
CA VAL A 117 -18.32 6.94 -4.04
C VAL A 117 -18.44 7.21 -5.53
N SER A 118 -18.87 6.22 -6.30
CA SER A 118 -19.18 6.36 -7.72
C SER A 118 -20.67 6.08 -7.95
N VAL A 119 -21.28 6.82 -8.87
CA VAL A 119 -22.68 6.63 -9.27
C VAL A 119 -22.68 6.12 -10.69
N THR A 120 -23.25 4.93 -10.88
CA THR A 120 -23.42 4.30 -12.18
C THR A 120 -24.93 4.14 -12.44
N PRO A 121 -25.47 4.63 -13.56
CA PRO A 121 -26.87 4.38 -13.91
C PRO A 121 -27.11 2.89 -14.14
N ASP A 122 -28.18 2.36 -13.57
CA ASP A 122 -28.65 1.01 -13.87
C ASP A 122 -29.53 1.05 -15.13
N ILE A 123 -28.90 0.76 -16.26
CA ILE A 123 -29.56 0.76 -17.56
C ILE A 123 -30.36 -0.52 -17.82
N GLU A 124 -30.17 -1.58 -17.04
CA GLU A 124 -30.92 -2.84 -17.22
C GLU A 124 -32.29 -2.79 -16.57
N ALA A 125 -32.50 -1.98 -15.55
CA ALA A 125 -33.79 -1.82 -14.89
C ALA A 125 -34.82 -1.05 -15.73
N GLY A 126 -34.41 -0.34 -16.79
CA GLY A 126 -35.27 0.46 -17.65
C GLY A 126 -35.97 -0.29 -18.81
N GLY A 127 -35.68 -1.58 -18.99
CA GLY A 127 -36.07 -2.34 -20.21
C GLY A 127 -37.44 -3.04 -20.20
N LYS A 128 -38.28 -2.86 -19.17
CA LYS A 128 -39.63 -3.44 -19.13
C LYS A 128 -40.69 -2.37 -18.85
N ARG A 129 -41.20 -1.78 -19.90
CA ARG A 129 -42.54 -1.22 -19.96
C ARG A 129 -43.31 -1.88 -21.10
#